data_edeb6f2ff03497e438dd8148498e6a00
#
_entry.id   edeb6f2ff03497e438dd8148498e6a00
#
_cell.length_a   1.000
_cell.length_b   1.000
_cell.length_c   1.000
_cell.angle_alpha   90.00
_cell.angle_beta   90.00
_cell.angle_gamma   90.00
#
_symmetry.space_group_name_H-M   'P 1'
#
loop_
_entity.id
_entity.type
_entity.pdbx_description
1 polymer ?
#
loop_
_entity_poly.entity_id
_entity_poly.type
_entity_poly.pdbx_seq_one_letter_code
_entity_poly.pdbx_strand_id
1 'polypeptide(L)'
;MIKTVIFDMGGVVITLDENEAGKRFVELGMKEFAEKMDPYKQSGLNGDLEEGKLSEEEYRRQVSEKVGREVSFEELQHCWLGYMKEVPARKLMTIRNLKKQGYRVVLLSNTNPYVSAWTDSEDFSGDGHPIGDYFDAMYRSYEVKYMKPDENIFRYVMAQEKALPEECLFIDDGARNCCAASEVGLFTYCPQNGEDWCDKIYDYLK
;
A
#
# COMPACT_ATOMS: atom_id res chain seq x y z
N MET A 1 -18.25 1.55 18.45
CA MET A 1 -16.87 1.72 18.99
C MET A 1 -15.92 0.99 18.07
N ILE A 2 -14.88 1.64 17.60
CA ILE A 2 -13.88 1.06 16.70
C ILE A 2 -13.10 -0.04 17.43
N LYS A 3 -12.91 -1.17 16.76
CA LYS A 3 -12.13 -2.33 17.21
C LYS A 3 -11.00 -2.66 16.26
N THR A 4 -11.21 -2.43 14.97
CA THR A 4 -10.23 -2.72 13.90
C THR A 4 -9.82 -1.44 13.20
N VAL A 5 -8.52 -1.21 13.09
CA VAL A 5 -7.96 -0.09 12.34
C VAL A 5 -7.23 -0.64 11.12
N ILE A 6 -7.65 -0.20 9.94
CA ILE A 6 -7.16 -0.66 8.65
C ILE A 6 -6.35 0.48 8.04
N PHE A 7 -5.06 0.26 7.85
CA PHE A 7 -4.14 1.26 7.30
C PHE A 7 -3.80 0.96 5.84
N ASP A 8 -3.85 1.96 4.98
CA ASP A 8 -3.08 1.93 3.75
C ASP A 8 -1.58 2.03 4.06
N MET A 9 -0.76 1.60 3.11
CA MET A 9 0.69 1.65 3.21
C MET A 9 1.24 2.96 2.64
N GLY A 10 1.04 3.17 1.34
CA GLY A 10 1.55 4.35 0.64
C GLY A 10 0.80 5.62 1.03
N GLY A 11 1.49 6.74 1.20
CA GLY A 11 0.87 8.00 1.64
C GLY A 11 0.50 8.05 3.13
N VAL A 12 0.20 6.90 3.74
CA VAL A 12 -0.24 6.80 5.14
C VAL A 12 0.89 6.35 6.06
N VAL A 13 1.37 5.11 5.92
CA VAL A 13 2.50 4.58 6.70
C VAL A 13 3.82 5.08 6.14
N ILE A 14 3.96 5.02 4.82
CA ILE A 14 5.13 5.46 4.06
C ILE A 14 4.78 6.80 3.39
N THR A 15 5.65 7.78 3.48
CA THR A 15 5.55 9.00 2.66
C THR A 15 6.02 8.68 1.24
N LEU A 16 5.23 9.05 0.23
CA LEU A 16 5.53 8.78 -1.17
C LEU A 16 6.22 9.96 -1.85
N ASP A 17 7.11 9.65 -2.82
CA ASP A 17 7.58 10.56 -3.85
C ASP A 17 6.89 10.22 -5.17
N GLU A 18 6.08 11.14 -5.68
CA GLU A 18 5.27 10.92 -6.88
C GLU A 18 6.09 10.95 -8.19
N ASN A 19 7.32 11.43 -8.15
CA ASN A 19 8.11 11.69 -9.35
C ASN A 19 9.28 10.72 -9.57
N GLU A 20 9.88 10.23 -8.49
CA GLU A 20 11.14 9.51 -8.58
C GLU A 20 10.98 8.13 -9.27
N ALA A 21 9.92 7.39 -8.98
CA ALA A 21 9.66 6.11 -9.64
C ALA A 21 9.53 6.27 -11.16
N GLY A 22 8.77 7.29 -11.61
CA GLY A 22 8.62 7.59 -13.04
C GLY A 22 9.96 7.82 -13.73
N LYS A 23 10.88 8.58 -13.10
CA LYS A 23 12.23 8.81 -13.63
C LYS A 23 13.00 7.50 -13.78
N ARG A 24 13.00 6.65 -12.75
CA ARG A 24 13.71 5.37 -12.75
C ARG A 24 13.18 4.41 -13.82
N PHE A 25 11.86 4.36 -14.03
CA PHE A 25 11.28 3.57 -15.11
C PHE A 25 11.66 4.11 -16.50
N VAL A 26 11.73 5.43 -16.68
CA VAL A 26 12.22 6.05 -17.92
C VAL A 26 13.68 5.72 -18.18
N GLU A 27 14.53 5.80 -17.15
CA GLU A 27 15.95 5.43 -17.22
C GLU A 27 16.14 3.95 -17.53
N LEU A 28 15.26 3.08 -17.02
CA LEU A 28 15.24 1.66 -17.38
C LEU A 28 14.91 1.41 -18.86
N GLY A 29 14.26 2.38 -19.54
CA GLY A 29 13.85 2.30 -20.94
C GLY A 29 12.33 2.30 -21.16
N MET A 30 11.54 2.41 -20.11
CA MET A 30 10.07 2.41 -20.14
C MET A 30 9.53 3.83 -20.31
N LYS A 31 9.78 4.47 -21.46
CA LYS A 31 9.44 5.89 -21.71
C LYS A 31 7.95 6.21 -21.61
N GLU A 32 7.09 5.27 -21.93
CA GLU A 32 5.62 5.43 -21.82
C GLU A 32 5.12 5.53 -20.37
N PHE A 33 5.96 5.21 -19.40
CA PHE A 33 5.64 5.33 -17.99
C PHE A 33 5.72 6.77 -17.44
N ALA A 34 6.55 7.62 -18.04
CA ALA A 34 6.71 9.01 -17.61
C ALA A 34 5.42 9.84 -17.72
N GLU A 35 4.53 9.48 -18.65
CA GLU A 35 3.32 10.25 -18.95
C GLU A 35 2.06 9.74 -18.27
N LYS A 36 2.10 8.58 -17.62
CA LYS A 36 0.89 7.85 -17.15
C LYS A 36 0.92 7.37 -15.69
N MET A 37 1.90 7.75 -14.92
CA MET A 37 2.00 7.29 -13.53
C MET A 37 1.15 8.16 -12.60
N ASP A 38 -0.12 7.83 -12.49
CA ASP A 38 -0.97 8.28 -11.40
C ASP A 38 -0.83 7.28 -10.24
N PRO A 39 -0.24 7.65 -9.09
CA PRO A 39 -0.06 6.72 -7.97
C PRO A 39 -1.37 6.19 -7.41
N TYR A 40 -2.50 6.87 -7.72
CA TYR A 40 -3.84 6.50 -7.28
C TYR A 40 -4.67 5.78 -8.35
N LYS A 41 -4.13 5.60 -9.57
CA LYS A 41 -4.83 4.94 -10.68
C LYS A 41 -3.86 4.12 -11.51
N GLN A 42 -3.45 2.98 -10.97
CA GLN A 42 -2.66 2.03 -11.72
C GLN A 42 -3.49 1.40 -12.84
N SER A 43 -2.95 1.37 -14.03
CA SER A 43 -3.59 0.76 -15.20
C SER A 43 -2.54 0.11 -16.13
N GLY A 44 -2.99 -0.75 -17.04
CA GLY A 44 -2.09 -1.49 -17.94
C GLY A 44 -1.21 -2.46 -17.14
N LEU A 45 0.03 -2.65 -17.60
CA LEU A 45 0.93 -3.67 -17.08
C LEU A 45 1.15 -3.58 -15.55
N ASN A 46 1.29 -2.36 -15.02
CA ASN A 46 1.45 -2.14 -13.58
C ASN A 46 0.18 -2.45 -12.80
N GLY A 47 -0.97 -2.03 -13.30
CA GLY A 47 -2.25 -2.36 -12.69
C GLY A 47 -2.50 -3.86 -12.67
N ASP A 48 -2.18 -4.56 -13.75
CA ASP A 48 -2.32 -6.02 -13.84
C ASP A 48 -1.40 -6.76 -12.86
N LEU A 49 -0.21 -6.22 -12.58
CA LEU A 49 0.68 -6.74 -11.53
C LEU A 49 0.09 -6.51 -10.14
N GLU A 50 -0.35 -5.30 -9.83
CA GLU A 50 -0.89 -4.95 -8.50
C GLU A 50 -2.25 -5.61 -8.23
N GLU A 51 -3.04 -5.91 -9.25
CA GLU A 51 -4.27 -6.71 -9.13
C GLU A 51 -3.97 -8.22 -9.09
N GLY A 52 -2.70 -8.59 -9.31
CA GLY A 52 -2.26 -9.99 -9.33
C GLY A 52 -2.79 -10.79 -10.51
N LYS A 53 -3.14 -10.12 -11.62
CA LYS A 53 -3.45 -10.75 -12.91
C LYS A 53 -2.20 -11.30 -13.58
N LEU A 54 -1.05 -10.66 -13.32
CA LEU A 54 0.26 -11.11 -13.75
C LEU A 54 1.08 -11.59 -12.55
N SER A 55 1.87 -12.65 -12.75
CA SER A 55 2.93 -13.01 -11.83
C SER A 55 4.11 -12.04 -11.95
N GLU A 56 5.02 -12.04 -10.97
CA GLU A 56 6.26 -11.26 -11.03
C GLU A 56 7.08 -11.61 -12.27
N GLU A 57 7.26 -12.92 -12.52
CA GLU A 57 8.05 -13.38 -13.68
C GLU A 57 7.43 -12.95 -15.01
N GLU A 58 6.11 -13.02 -15.14
CA GLU A 58 5.41 -12.63 -16.34
C GLU A 58 5.49 -11.11 -16.57
N TYR A 59 5.34 -10.31 -15.50
CA TYR A 59 5.53 -8.86 -15.55
C TYR A 59 6.96 -8.53 -16.01
N ARG A 60 7.99 -9.13 -15.38
CA ARG A 60 9.41 -8.91 -15.69
C ARG A 60 9.74 -9.32 -17.12
N ARG A 61 9.18 -10.43 -17.61
CA ARG A 61 9.33 -10.87 -19.00
C ARG A 61 8.77 -9.81 -19.97
N GLN A 62 7.56 -9.30 -19.72
CA GLN A 62 6.93 -8.30 -20.59
C GLN A 62 7.68 -6.95 -20.53
N VAL A 63 8.18 -6.55 -19.38
CA VAL A 63 9.04 -5.36 -19.28
C VAL A 63 10.34 -5.56 -20.06
N SER A 64 10.99 -6.73 -19.93
CA SER A 64 12.22 -7.04 -20.67
C SER A 64 12.02 -6.98 -22.18
N GLU A 65 10.89 -7.48 -22.69
CA GLU A 65 10.53 -7.38 -24.11
C GLU A 65 10.38 -5.91 -24.57
N LYS A 66 9.71 -5.08 -23.75
CA LYS A 66 9.53 -3.64 -24.05
C LYS A 66 10.83 -2.85 -24.03
N VAL A 67 11.72 -3.17 -23.10
CA VAL A 67 13.05 -2.54 -22.94
C VAL A 67 14.04 -3.05 -24.00
N GLY A 68 13.82 -4.26 -24.55
CA GLY A 68 14.68 -4.89 -25.55
C GLY A 68 15.92 -5.58 -24.95
N ARG A 69 15.94 -5.85 -23.66
CA ARG A 69 16.96 -6.62 -22.95
C ARG A 69 16.37 -7.32 -21.72
N GLU A 70 17.09 -8.28 -21.21
CA GLU A 70 16.73 -8.85 -19.90
C GLU A 70 16.81 -7.77 -18.79
N VAL A 71 15.77 -7.71 -17.96
CA VAL A 71 15.66 -6.83 -16.80
C VAL A 71 15.58 -7.70 -15.56
N SER A 72 16.39 -7.40 -14.54
CA SER A 72 16.44 -8.18 -13.31
C SER A 72 15.31 -7.79 -12.34
N PHE A 73 15.10 -8.62 -11.32
CA PHE A 73 14.19 -8.29 -10.20
C PHE A 73 14.64 -7.02 -9.48
N GLU A 74 15.95 -6.89 -9.22
CA GLU A 74 16.53 -5.77 -8.49
C GLU A 74 16.40 -4.45 -9.25
N GLU A 75 16.52 -4.48 -10.59
CA GLU A 75 16.31 -3.29 -11.43
C GLU A 75 14.85 -2.82 -11.34
N LEU A 76 13.89 -3.74 -11.39
CA LEU A 76 12.48 -3.39 -11.23
C LEU A 76 12.15 -2.97 -9.80
N GLN A 77 12.69 -3.66 -8.81
CA GLN A 77 12.54 -3.25 -7.42
C GLN A 77 13.08 -1.84 -7.20
N HIS A 78 14.26 -1.52 -7.75
CA HIS A 78 14.82 -0.17 -7.70
C HIS A 78 13.86 0.87 -8.30
N CYS A 79 13.21 0.55 -9.43
CA CYS A 79 12.22 1.45 -10.03
C CYS A 79 11.00 1.64 -9.13
N TRP A 80 10.41 0.56 -8.63
CA TRP A 80 9.24 0.61 -7.75
C TRP A 80 9.52 1.31 -6.41
N LEU A 81 10.70 1.10 -5.83
CA LEU A 81 11.11 1.77 -4.60
C LEU A 81 11.38 3.27 -4.79
N GLY A 82 11.40 3.77 -6.02
CA GLY A 82 11.38 5.21 -6.29
C GLY A 82 10.16 5.94 -5.72
N TYR A 83 9.05 5.25 -5.48
CA TYR A 83 7.91 5.83 -4.77
C TYR A 83 8.16 6.03 -3.27
N MET A 84 9.07 5.27 -2.67
CA MET A 84 9.29 5.25 -1.22
C MET A 84 10.24 6.37 -0.81
N LYS A 85 9.71 7.43 -0.19
CA LYS A 85 10.49 8.58 0.25
C LYS A 85 10.97 8.45 1.69
N GLU A 86 10.08 8.05 2.59
CA GLU A 86 10.35 8.01 4.02
C GLU A 86 9.41 7.05 4.74
N VAL A 87 9.92 6.34 5.74
CA VAL A 87 9.14 5.57 6.71
C VAL A 87 9.25 6.26 8.07
N PRO A 88 8.31 7.16 8.45
CA PRO A 88 8.42 7.91 9.68
C PRO A 88 8.30 7.02 10.92
N ALA A 89 9.33 6.94 11.73
CA ALA A 89 9.37 6.12 12.95
C ALA A 89 8.20 6.42 13.91
N ARG A 90 7.77 7.67 13.99
CA ARG A 90 6.61 8.07 14.82
C ARG A 90 5.33 7.35 14.42
N LYS A 91 5.08 7.18 13.12
CA LYS A 91 3.92 6.44 12.60
C LYS A 91 3.98 4.98 13.00
N LEU A 92 5.13 4.34 12.84
CA LEU A 92 5.34 2.94 13.24
C LEU A 92 5.15 2.74 14.75
N MET A 93 5.66 3.66 15.56
CA MET A 93 5.43 3.64 17.02
C MET A 93 3.94 3.80 17.38
N THR A 94 3.21 4.68 16.68
CA THR A 94 1.77 4.87 16.91
C THR A 94 1.00 3.60 16.58
N ILE A 95 1.31 2.94 15.46
CA ILE A 95 0.73 1.65 15.09
C ILE A 95 0.96 0.59 16.17
N ARG A 96 2.20 0.44 16.66
CA ARG A 96 2.51 -0.46 17.79
C ARG A 96 1.74 -0.10 19.06
N ASN A 97 1.53 1.19 19.33
CA ASN A 97 0.77 1.64 20.51
C ASN A 97 -0.73 1.30 20.39
N LEU A 98 -1.32 1.42 19.21
CA LEU A 98 -2.70 0.99 18.96
C LEU A 98 -2.89 -0.50 19.25
N LYS A 99 -1.96 -1.36 18.79
CA LYS A 99 -1.98 -2.80 19.14
C LYS A 99 -1.91 -3.01 20.66
N LYS A 100 -1.02 -2.30 21.36
CA LYS A 100 -0.91 -2.40 22.83
C LYS A 100 -2.18 -1.92 23.55
N GLN A 101 -2.94 -1.02 22.96
CA GLN A 101 -4.24 -0.54 23.47
C GLN A 101 -5.39 -1.52 23.18
N GLY A 102 -5.13 -2.60 22.46
CA GLY A 102 -6.11 -3.66 22.20
C GLY A 102 -6.87 -3.52 20.88
N TYR A 103 -6.52 -2.55 20.03
CA TYR A 103 -7.06 -2.51 18.66
C TYR A 103 -6.47 -3.63 17.81
N ARG A 104 -7.30 -4.21 16.98
CA ARG A 104 -6.86 -5.04 15.86
C ARG A 104 -6.33 -4.11 14.77
N VAL A 105 -5.06 -4.25 14.38
CA VAL A 105 -4.41 -3.34 13.43
C VAL A 105 -3.97 -4.11 12.21
N VAL A 106 -4.52 -3.76 11.04
CA VAL A 106 -4.26 -4.48 9.80
C VAL A 106 -3.82 -3.54 8.69
N LEU A 107 -3.06 -4.06 7.73
CA LEU A 107 -2.63 -3.35 6.53
C LEU A 107 -3.52 -3.76 5.34
N LEU A 108 -3.96 -2.77 4.55
CA LEU A 108 -4.66 -2.98 3.28
C LEU A 108 -4.04 -2.11 2.20
N SER A 109 -3.27 -2.70 1.30
CA SER A 109 -2.48 -1.94 0.32
C SER A 109 -2.66 -2.44 -1.11
N ASN A 110 -2.84 -1.49 -2.05
CA ASN A 110 -2.56 -1.74 -3.45
C ASN A 110 -1.04 -1.75 -3.60
N THR A 111 -0.47 -2.90 -3.96
CA THR A 111 0.99 -3.09 -3.99
C THR A 111 1.36 -4.26 -4.89
N ASN A 112 2.64 -4.55 -4.97
CA ASN A 112 3.20 -5.57 -5.85
C ASN A 112 4.37 -6.33 -5.18
N PRO A 113 4.84 -7.45 -5.78
CA PRO A 113 5.91 -8.26 -5.21
C PRO A 113 7.23 -7.52 -4.96
N TYR A 114 7.57 -6.51 -5.77
CA TYR A 114 8.84 -5.77 -5.64
C TYR A 114 8.85 -4.90 -4.37
N VAL A 115 7.76 -4.17 -4.13
CA VAL A 115 7.60 -3.37 -2.91
C VAL A 115 7.47 -4.29 -1.70
N SER A 116 6.71 -5.39 -1.83
CA SER A 116 6.53 -6.36 -0.75
C SER A 116 7.85 -7.00 -0.32
N ALA A 117 8.72 -7.36 -1.24
CA ALA A 117 10.03 -7.92 -0.91
C ALA A 117 10.88 -6.98 -0.03
N TRP A 118 10.80 -5.66 -0.27
CA TRP A 118 11.50 -4.68 0.58
C TRP A 118 10.76 -4.49 1.92
N THR A 119 9.43 -4.34 1.92
CA THR A 119 8.70 -4.13 3.18
C THR A 119 8.79 -5.33 4.12
N ASP A 120 8.98 -6.54 3.58
CA ASP A 120 9.16 -7.78 4.35
C ASP A 120 10.61 -8.01 4.80
N SER A 121 11.54 -7.14 4.44
CA SER A 121 12.93 -7.19 4.87
C SER A 121 13.18 -6.35 6.12
N GLU A 122 14.34 -6.57 6.76
CA GLU A 122 14.80 -5.79 7.91
C GLU A 122 15.12 -4.33 7.53
N ASP A 123 15.27 -4.03 6.24
CA ASP A 123 15.58 -2.67 5.74
C ASP A 123 14.37 -1.73 5.77
N PHE A 124 13.15 -2.26 5.97
CA PHE A 124 11.92 -1.48 5.91
C PHE A 124 11.88 -0.33 6.92
N SER A 125 12.11 -0.62 8.18
CA SER A 125 11.87 0.34 9.26
C SER A 125 13.10 1.18 9.65
N GLY A 126 14.27 0.83 9.14
CA GLY A 126 15.54 1.43 9.53
C GLY A 126 16.03 1.04 10.93
N ASP A 127 15.25 0.31 11.71
CA ASP A 127 15.60 -0.26 13.01
C ASP A 127 15.61 -1.81 13.00
N GLY A 128 15.61 -2.42 11.82
CA GLY A 128 15.75 -3.86 11.62
C GLY A 128 14.43 -4.66 11.74
N HIS A 129 13.27 -3.99 11.62
CA HIS A 129 11.98 -4.65 11.71
C HIS A 129 11.23 -4.62 10.36
N PRO A 130 10.80 -5.77 9.83
CA PRO A 130 9.91 -5.81 8.67
C PRO A 130 8.53 -5.26 8.99
N ILE A 131 7.77 -4.87 7.96
CA ILE A 131 6.44 -4.28 8.13
C ILE A 131 5.48 -5.18 8.91
N GLY A 132 5.61 -6.50 8.77
CA GLY A 132 4.79 -7.49 9.46
C GLY A 132 4.84 -7.42 10.99
N ASP A 133 5.91 -6.88 11.57
CA ASP A 133 6.04 -6.72 13.02
C ASP A 133 5.09 -5.65 13.58
N TYR A 134 4.60 -4.76 12.72
CA TYR A 134 3.71 -3.65 13.11
C TYR A 134 2.23 -4.00 12.99
N PHE A 135 1.85 -4.98 12.17
CA PHE A 135 0.47 -5.32 11.87
C PHE A 135 0.09 -6.71 12.37
N ASP A 136 -1.19 -6.92 12.64
CA ASP A 136 -1.73 -8.21 13.04
C ASP A 136 -2.08 -9.08 11.82
N ALA A 137 -2.39 -8.44 10.69
CA ALA A 137 -2.58 -9.06 9.39
C ALA A 137 -2.27 -8.05 8.27
N MET A 138 -1.94 -8.57 7.10
CA MET A 138 -1.66 -7.76 5.91
C MET A 138 -2.45 -8.30 4.72
N TYR A 139 -3.11 -7.37 4.00
CA TYR A 139 -3.90 -7.65 2.80
C TYR A 139 -3.30 -6.87 1.64
N ARG A 140 -2.65 -7.58 0.75
CA ARG A 140 -1.99 -7.03 -0.43
C ARG A 140 -2.82 -7.34 -1.66
N SER A 141 -3.09 -6.34 -2.47
CA SER A 141 -3.97 -6.45 -3.63
C SER A 141 -3.60 -7.61 -4.56
N TYR A 142 -2.32 -7.76 -4.88
CA TYR A 142 -1.86 -8.81 -5.79
C TYR A 142 -2.03 -10.24 -5.24
N GLU A 143 -2.13 -10.41 -3.91
CA GLU A 143 -2.42 -11.69 -3.25
C GLU A 143 -3.92 -11.93 -3.17
N VAL A 144 -4.69 -10.90 -2.78
CA VAL A 144 -6.14 -10.93 -2.60
C VAL A 144 -6.89 -10.97 -3.94
N LYS A 145 -6.26 -10.47 -5.02
CA LYS A 145 -6.82 -10.37 -6.38
C LYS A 145 -7.96 -9.35 -6.51
N TYR A 146 -8.00 -8.38 -5.63
CA TYR A 146 -8.84 -7.19 -5.67
C TYR A 146 -7.99 -5.97 -5.34
N MET A 147 -8.31 -4.82 -5.95
CA MET A 147 -7.66 -3.54 -5.68
C MET A 147 -8.65 -2.51 -5.17
N LYS A 148 -8.22 -1.67 -4.22
CA LYS A 148 -8.96 -0.44 -3.92
C LYS A 148 -9.05 0.42 -5.20
N PRO A 149 -10.19 1.06 -5.51
CA PRO A 149 -11.39 1.23 -4.69
C PRO A 149 -12.50 0.19 -4.91
N ASP A 150 -12.22 -1.00 -5.46
CA ASP A 150 -13.25 -2.04 -5.60
C ASP A 150 -13.80 -2.43 -4.22
N GLU A 151 -15.13 -2.43 -4.05
CA GLU A 151 -15.78 -2.78 -2.79
C GLU A 151 -15.45 -4.20 -2.31
N ASN A 152 -15.14 -5.11 -3.23
CA ASN A 152 -14.83 -6.49 -2.91
C ASN A 152 -13.60 -6.63 -2.02
N ILE A 153 -12.60 -5.74 -2.13
CA ILE A 153 -11.42 -5.80 -1.28
C ILE A 153 -11.77 -5.47 0.18
N PHE A 154 -12.64 -4.48 0.41
CA PHE A 154 -13.09 -4.12 1.76
C PHE A 154 -13.95 -5.23 2.36
N ARG A 155 -14.89 -5.78 1.58
CA ARG A 155 -15.72 -6.94 2.00
C ARG A 155 -14.87 -8.16 2.33
N TYR A 156 -13.83 -8.42 1.53
CA TYR A 156 -12.88 -9.50 1.77
C TYR A 156 -12.16 -9.31 3.12
N VAL A 157 -11.59 -8.12 3.36
CA VAL A 157 -10.88 -7.82 4.63
C VAL A 157 -11.81 -7.97 5.82
N MET A 158 -13.01 -7.39 5.78
CA MET A 158 -13.98 -7.52 6.87
C MET A 158 -14.35 -8.97 7.16
N ALA A 159 -14.51 -9.79 6.12
CA ALA A 159 -14.79 -11.21 6.26
C ALA A 159 -13.64 -11.98 6.91
N GLN A 160 -12.38 -11.71 6.51
CA GLN A 160 -11.21 -12.34 7.10
C GLN A 160 -11.04 -11.95 8.57
N GLU A 161 -11.24 -10.67 8.89
CA GLU A 161 -11.12 -10.12 10.24
C GLU A 161 -12.36 -10.41 11.12
N LYS A 162 -13.44 -10.95 10.53
CA LYS A 162 -14.74 -11.15 11.19
C LYS A 162 -15.24 -9.86 11.86
N ALA A 163 -14.98 -8.74 11.22
CA ALA A 163 -15.29 -7.41 11.72
C ALA A 163 -16.57 -6.87 11.08
N LEU A 164 -17.35 -6.13 11.86
CA LEU A 164 -18.49 -5.38 11.35
C LEU A 164 -18.01 -4.04 10.78
N PRO A 165 -18.61 -3.54 9.68
CA PRO A 165 -18.19 -2.28 9.06
C PRO A 165 -18.10 -1.12 10.06
N GLU A 166 -19.12 -0.96 10.91
CA GLU A 166 -19.22 0.09 11.93
C GLU A 166 -18.22 -0.06 13.10
N GLU A 167 -17.44 -1.12 13.12
CA GLU A 167 -16.34 -1.34 14.07
C GLU A 167 -14.97 -1.12 13.44
N CYS A 168 -14.92 -0.74 12.16
CA CYS A 168 -13.69 -0.54 11.39
C CYS A 168 -13.44 0.93 11.08
N LEU A 169 -12.20 1.38 11.30
CA LEU A 169 -11.68 2.64 10.81
C LEU A 169 -10.68 2.35 9.68
N PHE A 170 -10.95 2.85 8.48
CA PHE A 170 -10.03 2.78 7.34
C PHE A 170 -9.31 4.11 7.14
N ILE A 171 -7.99 4.07 6.98
CA ILE A 171 -7.12 5.24 6.83
C ILE A 171 -6.35 5.09 5.52
N ASP A 172 -6.59 6.01 4.58
CA ASP A 172 -6.03 5.97 3.23
C ASP A 172 -5.97 7.41 2.68
N ASP A 173 -4.89 7.81 2.04
CA ASP A 173 -4.73 9.17 1.48
C ASP A 173 -5.48 9.36 0.16
N GLY A 174 -5.92 8.28 -0.48
CA GLY A 174 -6.74 8.28 -1.68
C GLY A 174 -8.22 8.53 -1.39
N ALA A 175 -8.73 9.73 -1.68
CA ALA A 175 -10.13 10.08 -1.44
C ALA A 175 -11.13 9.10 -2.08
N ARG A 176 -10.81 8.51 -3.25
CA ARG A 176 -11.65 7.50 -3.91
C ARG A 176 -11.74 6.21 -3.11
N ASN A 177 -10.64 5.79 -2.47
CA ASN A 177 -10.59 4.62 -1.62
C ASN A 177 -11.43 4.85 -0.35
N CYS A 178 -11.29 6.02 0.27
CA CYS A 178 -12.09 6.41 1.43
C CYS A 178 -13.60 6.47 1.11
N CYS A 179 -13.98 7.03 -0.06
CA CYS A 179 -15.38 7.02 -0.50
C CYS A 179 -15.91 5.60 -0.63
N ALA A 180 -15.21 4.72 -1.35
CA ALA A 180 -15.64 3.34 -1.55
C ALA A 180 -15.71 2.54 -0.22
N ALA A 181 -14.78 2.75 0.70
CA ALA A 181 -14.83 2.16 2.03
C ALA A 181 -16.05 2.65 2.83
N SER A 182 -16.36 3.95 2.75
CA SER A 182 -17.54 4.53 3.41
C SER A 182 -18.85 3.99 2.83
N GLU A 183 -18.91 3.76 1.51
CA GLU A 183 -20.10 3.17 0.86
C GLU A 183 -20.40 1.74 1.35
N VAL A 184 -19.41 0.99 1.77
CA VAL A 184 -19.59 -0.33 2.40
C VAL A 184 -19.69 -0.27 3.93
N GLY A 185 -19.77 0.94 4.50
CA GLY A 185 -20.11 1.18 5.90
C GLY A 185 -18.95 1.34 6.88
N LEU A 186 -17.69 1.42 6.41
CA LEU A 186 -16.54 1.70 7.26
C LEU A 186 -16.50 3.18 7.65
N PHE A 187 -16.00 3.46 8.85
CA PHE A 187 -15.51 4.81 9.15
C PHE A 187 -14.21 5.06 8.39
N THR A 188 -14.01 6.30 7.93
CA THR A 188 -12.84 6.64 7.13
C THR A 188 -12.12 7.88 7.66
N TYR A 189 -10.81 7.87 7.58
CA TYR A 189 -9.97 9.04 7.75
C TYR A 189 -9.05 9.16 6.54
N CYS A 190 -9.07 10.31 5.87
CA CYS A 190 -8.32 10.55 4.65
C CYS A 190 -7.25 11.63 4.90
N PRO A 191 -6.05 11.26 5.41
CA PRO A 191 -4.92 12.17 5.55
C PRO A 191 -4.34 12.49 4.18
N GLN A 192 -3.53 13.55 4.08
CA GLN A 192 -2.72 13.79 2.90
C GLN A 192 -1.46 12.90 2.92
N ASN A 193 -0.89 12.63 1.72
CA ASN A 193 0.39 11.93 1.61
C ASN A 193 1.45 12.56 2.53
N GLY A 194 2.03 11.76 3.41
CA GLY A 194 3.04 12.19 4.37
C GLY A 194 2.53 12.98 5.58
N GLU A 195 1.22 13.22 5.70
CA GLU A 195 0.65 13.88 6.88
C GLU A 195 1.01 13.12 8.16
N ASP A 196 1.35 13.86 9.22
CA ASP A 196 1.49 13.31 10.56
C ASP A 196 0.10 13.17 11.23
N TRP A 197 -0.50 12.01 11.04
CA TRP A 197 -1.82 11.66 11.56
C TRP A 197 -1.79 11.09 12.99
N CYS A 198 -0.61 10.95 13.60
CA CYS A 198 -0.43 10.20 14.84
C CYS A 198 -1.27 10.68 16.03
N ASP A 199 -1.53 11.97 16.13
CA ASP A 199 -2.40 12.51 17.19
C ASP A 199 -3.86 12.53 16.76
N LYS A 200 -4.12 12.86 15.49
CA LYS A 200 -5.48 12.98 14.95
C LYS A 200 -6.25 11.67 14.93
N ILE A 201 -5.56 10.54 14.79
CA ILE A 201 -6.22 9.22 14.73
C ILE A 201 -7.10 8.97 15.97
N TYR A 202 -6.69 9.45 17.13
CA TYR A 202 -7.44 9.26 18.39
C TYR A 202 -8.80 9.97 18.43
N ASP A 203 -9.03 10.95 17.56
CA ASP A 203 -10.35 11.59 17.41
C ASP A 203 -11.37 10.69 16.73
N TYR A 204 -10.91 9.74 15.92
CA TYR A 204 -11.74 8.76 15.22
C TYR A 204 -11.95 7.45 15.97
N LEU A 205 -11.20 7.21 17.03
CA LEU A 205 -11.24 5.95 17.81
C LEU A 205 -12.21 6.00 19.01
N LYS A 206 -12.90 7.10 19.21
CA LYS A 206 -13.86 7.30 20.32
C LYS A 206 -15.14 6.51 20.19
#